data_5b8da6b3aac2ff0d3065f36552827b98
#
_entry.id   5b8da6b3aac2ff0d3065f36552827b98
#
_cell.length_a   1.000
_cell.length_b   1.000
_cell.length_c   1.000
_cell.angle_alpha   90.00
_cell.angle_beta   90.00
_cell.angle_gamma   90.00
#
_symmetry.space_group_name_H-M   'P 1'
#
loop_
_entity.id
_entity.type
_entity.pdbx_description
1 polymer ?
#
loop_
_entity_poly.entity_id
_entity_poly.type
_entity_poly.pdbx_seq_one_letter_code
_entity_poly.pdbx_strand_id
1 'polypeptide(L)'
;DKDENGDLVINPGQAETVKRIYREYLEGASCQQIARGLERDGIRTARGNTRWHDSSIRLILENEKYMGDALLQKTYTVDFLKKKRIKNNGEMPQYYVEDDHEAIIPRALFLQVQEEIARRGSQVDCMGRRRGFSAKHCFTGLLYCAECGEQFRRIHWNNRGCKSVVWRCMTRLEKKGACHARTVYEESLKQAFVEALNQLTGSSETYLSVLQENMAEVIEMEQSNLPEEIQRKLDVLQKKLI
;
A
#
# COMPACT_ATOMS: atom_id res chain seq x y z
N ASP A 1 21.55 7.00 11.38
CA ASP A 1 22.67 7.86 11.83
C ASP A 1 23.75 7.89 10.76
N LYS A 2 24.80 8.67 10.98
CA LYS A 2 26.01 8.70 10.14
C LYS A 2 27.20 8.32 10.98
N ASP A 3 28.09 7.56 10.39
CA ASP A 3 29.38 7.24 10.99
C ASP A 3 30.42 8.39 10.80
N GLU A 4 31.64 8.19 11.24
CA GLU A 4 32.73 9.15 11.14
C GLU A 4 33.13 9.45 9.68
N ASN A 5 32.86 8.53 8.75
CA ASN A 5 33.13 8.66 7.32
C ASN A 5 31.98 9.36 6.57
N GLY A 6 30.83 9.52 7.24
CA GLY A 6 29.62 10.12 6.65
C GLY A 6 28.65 9.10 6.05
N ASP A 7 28.94 7.80 6.16
CA ASP A 7 28.10 6.72 5.68
C ASP A 7 26.87 6.52 6.58
N LEU A 8 25.79 6.00 6.00
CA LEU A 8 24.55 5.75 6.73
C LEU A 8 24.64 4.47 7.55
N VAL A 9 24.48 4.58 8.85
CA VAL A 9 24.51 3.45 9.80
C VAL A 9 23.17 3.29 10.49
N ILE A 10 22.74 2.03 10.65
CA ILE A 10 21.49 1.69 11.32
C ILE A 10 21.61 1.91 12.83
N ASN A 11 20.68 2.70 13.38
CA ASN A 11 20.48 2.78 14.82
C ASN A 11 19.46 1.71 15.24
N PRO A 12 19.84 0.68 16.00
CA PRO A 12 18.95 -0.45 16.30
C PRO A 12 17.63 -0.06 16.97
N GLY A 13 17.66 0.88 17.92
CA GLY A 13 16.48 1.32 18.63
C GLY A 13 15.48 2.07 17.72
N GLN A 14 15.98 2.89 16.81
CA GLN A 14 15.15 3.60 15.84
C GLN A 14 14.67 2.66 14.72
N ALA A 15 15.48 1.67 14.33
CA ALA A 15 15.11 0.67 13.34
C ALA A 15 13.88 -0.15 13.77
N GLU A 16 13.82 -0.56 15.04
CA GLU A 16 12.65 -1.27 15.57
C GLU A 16 11.38 -0.40 15.52
N THR A 17 11.51 0.89 15.78
CA THR A 17 10.38 1.82 15.63
C THR A 17 9.91 1.91 14.17
N VAL A 18 10.83 1.97 13.21
CA VAL A 18 10.51 1.98 11.78
C VAL A 18 9.82 0.68 11.37
N LYS A 19 10.36 -0.48 11.73
CA LYS A 19 9.75 -1.79 11.45
C LYS A 19 8.34 -1.90 12.02
N ARG A 20 8.12 -1.40 13.24
CA ARG A 20 6.80 -1.34 13.86
C ARG A 20 5.82 -0.48 13.07
N ILE A 21 6.23 0.71 12.60
CA ILE A 21 5.40 1.62 11.80
C ILE A 21 4.94 0.92 10.50
N TYR A 22 5.85 0.25 9.80
CA TYR A 22 5.54 -0.49 8.57
C TYR A 22 4.57 -1.63 8.83
N ARG A 23 4.79 -2.44 9.87
CA ARG A 23 3.91 -3.54 10.25
C ARG A 23 2.51 -3.05 10.59
N GLU A 24 2.36 -2.10 11.53
CA GLU A 24 1.06 -1.57 11.93
C GLU A 24 0.30 -0.93 10.76
N TYR A 25 1.02 -0.31 9.81
CA TYR A 25 0.40 0.26 8.61
C TYR A 25 -0.19 -0.84 7.71
N LEU A 26 0.52 -1.93 7.47
CA LEU A 26 0.02 -3.08 6.69
C LEU A 26 -1.10 -3.84 7.42
N GLU A 27 -1.09 -3.85 8.76
CA GLU A 27 -2.19 -4.37 9.58
C GLU A 27 -3.46 -3.49 9.53
N GLY A 28 -3.42 -2.39 8.79
CA GLY A 28 -4.57 -1.52 8.52
C GLY A 28 -4.70 -0.29 9.41
N ALA A 29 -3.72 -0.01 10.28
CA ALA A 29 -3.73 1.21 11.06
C ALA A 29 -3.57 2.46 10.18
N SER A 30 -4.20 3.56 10.58
CA SER A 30 -3.95 4.87 9.97
C SER A 30 -2.70 5.52 10.55
N CYS A 31 -2.06 6.45 9.81
CA CYS A 31 -0.90 7.18 10.31
C CYS A 31 -1.17 7.85 11.67
N GLN A 32 -2.39 8.36 11.88
CA GLN A 32 -2.79 8.96 13.16
C GLN A 32 -2.90 7.94 14.29
N GLN A 33 -3.39 6.72 14.00
CA GLN A 33 -3.46 5.65 15.02
C GLN A 33 -2.06 5.17 15.41
N ILE A 34 -1.17 5.01 14.44
CA ILE A 34 0.24 4.66 14.66
C ILE A 34 0.92 5.73 15.51
N ALA A 35 0.77 7.02 15.17
CA ALA A 35 1.32 8.12 15.92
C ALA A 35 0.87 8.09 17.41
N ARG A 36 -0.43 7.94 17.66
CA ARG A 36 -0.98 7.82 19.01
C ARG A 36 -0.52 6.56 19.75
N GLY A 37 -0.31 5.44 19.04
CA GLY A 37 0.25 4.22 19.60
C GLY A 37 1.68 4.43 20.09
N LEU A 38 2.53 5.06 19.30
CA LEU A 38 3.91 5.38 19.66
C LEU A 38 3.98 6.37 20.85
N GLU A 39 3.12 7.39 20.88
CA GLU A 39 3.01 8.34 21.99
C GLU A 39 2.61 7.65 23.29
N ARG A 40 1.58 6.80 23.24
CA ARG A 40 1.10 6.05 24.40
C ARG A 40 2.18 5.14 24.98
N ASP A 41 3.00 4.54 24.12
CA ASP A 41 4.05 3.61 24.51
C ASP A 41 5.36 4.35 24.87
N GLY A 42 5.33 5.69 24.91
CA GLY A 42 6.44 6.55 25.35
C GLY A 42 7.62 6.60 24.35
N ILE A 43 7.43 6.14 23.12
CA ILE A 43 8.48 6.12 22.09
C ILE A 43 8.68 7.54 21.57
N ARG A 44 9.91 8.05 21.69
CA ARG A 44 10.27 9.39 21.22
C ARG A 44 10.63 9.39 19.73
N THR A 45 10.40 10.53 19.08
CA THR A 45 10.88 10.76 17.71
C THR A 45 12.41 10.81 17.69
N ALA A 46 13.02 10.69 16.49
CA ALA A 46 14.47 10.84 16.32
C ALA A 46 15.04 12.18 16.85
N ARG A 47 14.20 13.21 16.96
CA ARG A 47 14.56 14.51 17.56
C ARG A 47 14.32 14.58 19.07
N GLY A 48 13.92 13.49 19.71
CA GLY A 48 13.63 13.44 21.15
C GLY A 48 12.24 13.94 21.56
N ASN A 49 11.38 14.36 20.61
CA ASN A 49 10.04 14.82 20.91
C ASN A 49 9.14 13.64 21.32
N THR A 50 8.21 13.90 22.24
CA THR A 50 7.20 12.94 22.69
C THR A 50 6.01 12.87 21.74
N ARG A 51 5.75 13.95 21.00
CA ARG A 51 4.61 14.05 20.07
C ARG A 51 4.97 13.55 18.69
N TRP A 52 4.14 12.65 18.16
CA TRP A 52 4.20 12.16 16.79
C TRP A 52 3.11 12.80 15.94
N HIS A 53 3.47 13.22 14.72
CA HIS A 53 2.52 13.72 13.74
C HIS A 53 2.27 12.65 12.67
N ASP A 54 1.04 12.58 12.17
CA ASP A 54 0.66 11.72 11.06
C ASP A 54 1.50 11.96 9.80
N SER A 55 1.85 13.22 9.54
CA SER A 55 2.77 13.61 8.46
C SER A 55 4.17 13.00 8.62
N SER A 56 4.67 12.90 9.86
CA SER A 56 5.97 12.27 10.13
C SER A 56 5.92 10.76 9.87
N ILE A 57 4.84 10.10 10.27
CA ILE A 57 4.63 8.67 9.97
C ILE A 57 4.60 8.47 8.44
N ARG A 58 3.85 9.31 7.73
CA ARG A 58 3.76 9.24 6.27
C ARG A 58 5.11 9.42 5.59
N LEU A 59 5.91 10.41 6.03
CA LEU A 59 7.26 10.61 5.52
C LEU A 59 8.18 9.40 5.76
N ILE A 60 8.04 8.71 6.90
CA ILE A 60 8.78 7.47 7.17
C ILE A 60 8.36 6.36 6.19
N LEU A 61 7.05 6.17 5.97
CA LEU A 61 6.53 5.16 5.06
C LEU A 61 6.92 5.40 3.59
N GLU A 62 7.08 6.66 3.17
CA GLU A 62 7.41 7.05 1.79
C GLU A 62 8.93 7.19 1.53
N ASN A 63 9.78 7.01 2.55
CA ASN A 63 11.21 7.26 2.41
C ASN A 63 11.95 6.00 1.94
N GLU A 64 12.47 6.03 0.71
CA GLU A 64 13.22 4.95 0.08
C GLU A 64 14.49 4.54 0.84
N LYS A 65 15.04 5.41 1.66
CA LYS A 65 16.24 5.12 2.45
C LYS A 65 16.06 3.95 3.41
N TYR A 66 14.83 3.66 3.84
CA TYR A 66 14.60 2.52 4.72
C TYR A 66 14.70 1.16 4.01
N MET A 67 14.62 1.13 2.69
CA MET A 67 14.87 -0.10 1.91
C MET A 67 16.29 -0.20 1.34
N GLY A 68 17.18 0.74 1.70
CA GLY A 68 18.58 0.74 1.30
C GLY A 68 18.92 1.61 0.09
N ASP A 69 17.94 2.25 -0.54
CA ASP A 69 18.13 3.07 -1.73
C ASP A 69 18.27 4.56 -1.38
N ALA A 70 18.85 5.33 -2.29
CA ALA A 70 18.97 6.77 -2.14
C ALA A 70 18.54 7.53 -3.39
N LEU A 71 17.53 8.41 -3.24
CA LEU A 71 17.19 9.39 -4.27
C LEU A 71 17.87 10.72 -3.96
N LEU A 72 18.80 11.09 -4.81
CA LEU A 72 19.60 12.32 -4.69
C LEU A 72 18.90 13.48 -5.41
N GLN A 73 19.25 14.71 -5.01
CA GLN A 73 18.70 15.95 -5.57
C GLN A 73 17.16 16.08 -5.49
N LYS A 74 16.56 15.57 -4.41
CA LYS A 74 15.12 15.80 -4.10
C LYS A 74 14.77 17.27 -3.95
N THR A 75 15.74 18.13 -3.62
CA THR A 75 15.58 19.57 -3.46
C THR A 75 16.76 20.29 -4.06
N TYR A 76 16.53 21.49 -4.59
CA TYR A 76 17.59 22.35 -5.07
C TYR A 76 17.42 23.79 -4.58
N THR A 77 18.50 24.57 -4.61
CA THR A 77 18.49 25.99 -4.21
C THR A 77 18.22 26.84 -5.44
N VAL A 78 17.11 27.56 -5.45
CA VAL A 78 16.69 28.42 -6.58
C VAL A 78 17.50 29.69 -6.65
N ASP A 79 17.77 30.27 -5.48
CA ASP A 79 18.45 31.57 -5.36
C ASP A 79 19.60 31.44 -4.36
N PHE A 80 20.81 31.65 -4.86
CA PHE A 80 22.04 31.60 -4.06
C PHE A 80 22.06 32.65 -2.95
N LEU A 81 21.49 33.83 -3.21
CA LEU A 81 21.48 34.94 -2.25
C LEU A 81 20.48 34.67 -1.11
N LYS A 82 19.28 34.23 -1.46
CA LYS A 82 18.21 33.97 -0.50
C LYS A 82 18.28 32.56 0.12
N LYS A 83 19.16 31.67 -0.41
CA LYS A 83 19.32 30.26 0.02
C LYS A 83 18.00 29.48 0.11
N LYS A 84 17.00 29.87 -0.70
CA LYS A 84 15.69 29.22 -0.71
C LYS A 84 15.77 27.88 -1.41
N ARG A 85 15.54 26.80 -0.66
CA ARG A 85 15.43 25.45 -1.18
C ARG A 85 13.98 25.14 -1.55
N ILE A 86 13.79 24.56 -2.72
CA ILE A 86 12.49 24.06 -3.18
C ILE A 86 12.60 22.59 -3.55
N LYS A 87 11.46 21.91 -3.59
CA LYS A 87 11.37 20.52 -4.04
C LYS A 87 11.69 20.48 -5.53
N ASN A 88 12.51 19.52 -5.93
CA ASN A 88 12.78 19.24 -7.33
C ASN A 88 11.65 18.38 -7.90
N ASN A 89 10.87 18.94 -8.83
CA ASN A 89 9.78 18.24 -9.51
C ASN A 89 10.16 17.89 -10.96
N GLY A 90 11.45 17.79 -11.26
CA GLY A 90 11.98 17.50 -12.58
C GLY A 90 12.73 18.67 -13.24
N GLU A 91 12.87 19.82 -12.55
CA GLU A 91 13.62 20.97 -13.06
C GLU A 91 15.13 20.71 -13.10
N MET A 92 15.61 19.87 -12.19
CA MET A 92 17.02 19.44 -12.12
C MET A 92 17.11 17.92 -12.20
N PRO A 93 18.20 17.35 -12.79
CA PRO A 93 18.41 15.90 -12.82
C PRO A 93 18.36 15.31 -11.41
N GLN A 94 17.67 14.19 -11.25
CA GLN A 94 17.67 13.39 -10.03
C GLN A 94 18.42 12.08 -10.30
N TYR A 95 19.15 11.60 -9.29
CA TYR A 95 19.90 10.36 -9.38
C TYR A 95 19.35 9.38 -8.36
N TYR A 96 18.99 8.20 -8.82
CA TYR A 96 18.55 7.10 -7.99
C TYR A 96 19.70 6.08 -7.87
N VAL A 97 20.07 5.78 -6.65
CA VAL A 97 21.13 4.80 -6.32
C VAL A 97 20.43 3.65 -5.60
N GLU A 98 20.55 2.46 -6.16
CA GLU A 98 20.07 1.23 -5.54
C GLU A 98 21.16 0.68 -4.60
N ASP A 99 20.70 0.07 -3.48
CA ASP A 99 21.57 -0.58 -2.48
C ASP A 99 22.73 0.33 -1.99
N ASP A 100 22.43 1.61 -1.78
CA ASP A 100 23.37 2.63 -1.29
C ASP A 100 23.86 2.35 0.15
N HIS A 101 23.02 1.72 0.96
CA HIS A 101 23.30 1.41 2.36
C HIS A 101 22.48 0.22 2.85
N GLU A 102 22.79 -0.28 4.06
CA GLU A 102 22.07 -1.39 4.68
C GLU A 102 20.58 -1.06 4.89
N ALA A 103 19.71 -1.96 4.42
CA ALA A 103 18.26 -1.80 4.50
C ALA A 103 17.72 -2.14 5.90
N ILE A 104 16.82 -1.30 6.43
CA ILE A 104 16.04 -1.58 7.65
C ILE A 104 14.80 -2.42 7.30
N ILE A 105 14.20 -2.15 6.15
CA ILE A 105 12.97 -2.77 5.66
C ILE A 105 13.27 -3.51 4.36
N PRO A 106 12.87 -4.78 4.22
CA PRO A 106 12.98 -5.50 2.95
C PRO A 106 12.28 -4.76 1.81
N ARG A 107 12.89 -4.70 0.62
CA ARG A 107 12.34 -4.03 -0.57
C ARG A 107 10.90 -4.46 -0.89
N ALA A 108 10.61 -5.75 -0.80
CA ALA A 108 9.26 -6.26 -1.02
C ALA A 108 8.22 -5.66 -0.07
N LEU A 109 8.56 -5.52 1.22
CA LEU A 109 7.68 -4.92 2.22
C LEU A 109 7.47 -3.42 1.97
N PHE A 110 8.53 -2.70 1.57
CA PHE A 110 8.43 -1.29 1.19
C PHE A 110 7.47 -1.09 0.02
N LEU A 111 7.61 -1.89 -1.05
CA LEU A 111 6.74 -1.83 -2.22
C LEU A 111 5.27 -2.12 -1.88
N GLN A 112 5.00 -3.13 -1.04
CA GLN A 112 3.65 -3.40 -0.55
C GLN A 112 3.04 -2.20 0.19
N VAL A 113 3.85 -1.49 0.98
CA VAL A 113 3.40 -0.26 1.66
C VAL A 113 3.11 0.86 0.65
N GLN A 114 3.92 1.03 -0.41
CA GLN A 114 3.64 2.02 -1.46
C GLN A 114 2.34 1.71 -2.21
N GLU A 115 2.09 0.46 -2.55
CA GLU A 115 0.82 0.01 -3.15
C GLU A 115 -0.36 0.31 -2.23
N GLU A 116 -0.22 0.04 -0.94
CA GLU A 116 -1.27 0.32 0.04
C GLU A 116 -1.51 1.83 0.22
N ILE A 117 -0.46 2.66 0.19
CA ILE A 117 -0.59 4.13 0.19
C ILE A 117 -1.36 4.60 -1.04
N ALA A 118 -1.01 4.08 -2.23
CA ALA A 118 -1.69 4.39 -3.47
C ALA A 118 -3.15 3.95 -3.44
N ARG A 119 -3.43 2.72 -2.98
CA ARG A 119 -4.77 2.16 -2.82
C ARG A 119 -5.64 3.02 -1.89
N ARG A 120 -5.11 3.41 -0.72
CA ARG A 120 -5.83 4.29 0.22
C ARG A 120 -6.03 5.70 -0.34
N GLY A 121 -5.06 6.19 -1.11
CA GLY A 121 -5.11 7.52 -1.74
C GLY A 121 -6.05 7.62 -2.94
N SER A 122 -6.27 6.51 -3.65
CA SER A 122 -7.15 6.45 -4.83
C SER A 122 -8.64 6.35 -4.50
N GLN A 123 -8.99 6.11 -3.22
CA GLN A 123 -10.39 5.97 -2.83
C GLN A 123 -11.12 7.32 -2.91
N VAL A 124 -12.06 7.38 -3.82
CA VAL A 124 -12.91 8.55 -4.03
C VAL A 124 -14.39 8.15 -3.89
N ASP A 125 -15.24 9.09 -3.49
CA ASP A 125 -16.68 8.90 -3.53
C ASP A 125 -17.23 9.04 -4.96
N CYS A 126 -18.52 8.77 -5.14
CA CYS A 126 -19.20 8.91 -6.44
C CYS A 126 -19.14 10.35 -7.02
N MET A 127 -18.73 11.34 -6.21
CA MET A 127 -18.52 12.73 -6.62
C MET A 127 -17.03 13.09 -6.82
N GLY A 128 -16.12 12.11 -6.82
CA GLY A 128 -14.68 12.29 -7.01
C GLY A 128 -13.94 12.87 -5.81
N ARG A 129 -14.58 13.00 -4.63
CA ARG A 129 -13.93 13.53 -3.43
C ARG A 129 -13.15 12.43 -2.73
N ARG A 130 -11.91 12.70 -2.33
CA ARG A 130 -11.08 11.75 -1.60
C ARG A 130 -11.70 11.40 -0.25
N ARG A 131 -11.81 10.10 0.03
CA ARG A 131 -12.23 9.58 1.33
C ARG A 131 -11.09 8.81 1.98
N GLY A 132 -10.74 9.19 3.21
CA GLY A 132 -9.80 8.43 4.02
C GLY A 132 -10.53 7.34 4.79
N PHE A 133 -10.21 6.08 4.52
CA PHE A 133 -10.66 4.95 5.31
C PHE A 133 -9.48 4.28 6.01
N SER A 134 -9.72 3.85 7.24
CA SER A 134 -8.82 2.91 7.89
C SER A 134 -9.05 1.51 7.29
N ALA A 135 -8.00 0.84 6.85
CA ALA A 135 -8.09 -0.53 6.34
C ALA A 135 -8.19 -1.60 7.45
N LYS A 136 -8.58 -1.20 8.66
CA LYS A 136 -8.68 -2.08 9.84
C LYS A 136 -9.61 -3.29 9.64
N HIS A 137 -10.56 -3.20 8.73
CA HIS A 137 -11.49 -4.28 8.41
C HIS A 137 -11.30 -4.70 6.96
N CYS A 138 -11.19 -6.01 6.71
CA CYS A 138 -10.85 -6.59 5.41
C CYS A 138 -11.75 -6.12 4.24
N PHE A 139 -13.02 -5.85 4.49
CA PHE A 139 -13.95 -5.40 3.46
C PHE A 139 -14.03 -3.87 3.29
N THR A 140 -13.29 -3.09 4.09
CA THR A 140 -13.34 -1.63 4.00
C THR A 140 -12.74 -1.15 2.67
N GLY A 141 -13.51 -0.35 1.93
CA GLY A 141 -13.09 0.16 0.63
C GLY A 141 -13.16 -0.84 -0.53
N LEU A 142 -13.62 -2.08 -0.28
CA LEU A 142 -13.75 -3.14 -1.30
C LEU A 142 -15.20 -3.41 -1.68
N LEU A 143 -16.16 -3.01 -0.87
CA LEU A 143 -17.59 -3.25 -1.12
C LEU A 143 -18.23 -2.05 -1.80
N TYR A 144 -18.80 -2.27 -2.96
CA TYR A 144 -19.50 -1.27 -3.75
C TYR A 144 -20.98 -1.63 -3.90
N CYS A 145 -21.83 -0.60 -3.91
CA CYS A 145 -23.25 -0.76 -4.09
C CYS A 145 -23.58 -1.01 -5.56
N ALA A 146 -24.27 -2.12 -5.86
CA ALA A 146 -24.69 -2.43 -7.21
C ALA A 146 -25.76 -1.47 -7.78
N GLU A 147 -26.49 -0.76 -6.90
CA GLU A 147 -27.54 0.19 -7.33
C GLU A 147 -26.98 1.57 -7.69
N CYS A 148 -26.01 2.10 -6.90
CA CYS A 148 -25.55 3.47 -7.06
C CYS A 148 -24.01 3.61 -7.22
N GLY A 149 -23.25 2.52 -7.21
CA GLY A 149 -21.80 2.51 -7.35
C GLY A 149 -21.01 3.02 -6.14
N GLU A 150 -21.70 3.51 -5.08
CA GLU A 150 -21.03 4.06 -3.91
C GLU A 150 -20.56 2.96 -2.96
N GLN A 151 -19.57 3.26 -2.15
CA GLN A 151 -19.01 2.29 -1.20
C GLN A 151 -19.94 1.99 -0.03
N PHE A 152 -19.82 0.79 0.52
CA PHE A 152 -20.43 0.42 1.78
C PHE A 152 -19.56 0.85 2.95
N ARG A 153 -20.22 1.31 4.03
CA ARG A 153 -19.60 1.66 5.30
C ARG A 153 -19.99 0.67 6.38
N ARG A 154 -19.01 0.25 7.17
CA ARG A 154 -19.19 -0.57 8.36
C ARG A 154 -19.78 0.26 9.50
N ILE A 155 -20.85 -0.21 10.11
CA ILE A 155 -21.59 0.49 11.18
C ILE A 155 -21.88 -0.50 12.30
N HIS A 156 -21.68 -0.03 13.53
CA HIS A 156 -22.20 -0.70 14.71
C HIS A 156 -23.67 -0.30 14.86
N TRP A 157 -24.56 -1.26 14.72
CA TRP A 157 -25.99 -1.05 14.83
C TRP A 157 -26.47 -1.53 16.19
N ASN A 158 -27.15 -0.65 16.92
CA ASN A 158 -27.83 -1.00 18.17
C ASN A 158 -29.32 -0.84 17.95
N ASN A 159 -30.02 -1.96 17.86
CA ASN A 159 -31.47 -1.98 17.70
C ASN A 159 -32.08 -2.68 18.91
N ARG A 160 -32.78 -1.92 19.78
CA ARG A 160 -33.49 -2.42 20.97
C ARG A 160 -32.60 -3.32 21.86
N GLY A 161 -31.34 -2.91 22.08
CA GLY A 161 -30.38 -3.66 22.90
C GLY A 161 -29.59 -4.75 22.16
N CYS A 162 -30.00 -5.14 20.96
CA CYS A 162 -29.22 -6.06 20.12
C CYS A 162 -28.12 -5.30 19.37
N LYS A 163 -26.88 -5.57 19.70
CA LYS A 163 -25.71 -4.97 19.02
C LYS A 163 -25.32 -5.87 17.83
N SER A 164 -25.29 -5.31 16.64
CA SER A 164 -24.84 -6.00 15.43
C SER A 164 -23.91 -5.11 14.62
N VAL A 165 -23.09 -5.74 13.80
CA VAL A 165 -22.21 -5.04 12.85
C VAL A 165 -22.80 -5.23 11.47
N VAL A 166 -23.04 -4.11 10.78
CA VAL A 166 -23.66 -4.10 9.47
C VAL A 166 -22.92 -3.22 8.50
N TRP A 167 -23.07 -3.53 7.23
CA TRP A 167 -22.57 -2.74 6.11
C TRP A 167 -23.71 -2.06 5.40
N ARG A 168 -23.62 -0.75 5.19
CA ARG A 168 -24.65 0.05 4.53
C ARG A 168 -24.04 0.97 3.49
N CYS A 169 -24.73 1.13 2.37
CA CYS A 169 -24.37 2.06 1.32
C CYS A 169 -24.26 3.50 1.85
N MET A 170 -23.18 4.20 1.50
CA MET A 170 -22.91 5.58 1.94
C MET A 170 -23.99 6.55 1.44
N THR A 171 -24.44 6.42 0.17
CA THR A 171 -25.53 7.24 -0.37
C THR A 171 -26.79 7.11 0.45
N ARG A 172 -27.15 5.89 0.87
CA ARG A 172 -28.32 5.66 1.74
C ARG A 172 -28.18 6.27 3.12
N LEU A 173 -26.95 6.39 3.64
CA LEU A 173 -26.66 7.01 4.93
C LEU A 173 -26.72 8.54 4.87
N GLU A 174 -26.13 9.13 3.82
CA GLU A 174 -25.99 10.58 3.68
C GLU A 174 -27.22 11.24 3.05
N LYS A 175 -27.84 10.58 2.09
CA LYS A 175 -29.02 11.08 1.37
C LYS A 175 -30.17 10.09 1.52
N LYS A 176 -31.04 10.34 2.48
CA LYS A 176 -32.23 9.49 2.70
C LYS A 176 -33.07 9.40 1.40
N GLY A 177 -33.27 8.15 0.94
CA GLY A 177 -34.10 7.88 -0.25
C GLY A 177 -33.39 7.86 -1.59
N ALA A 178 -32.09 8.20 -1.65
CA ALA A 178 -31.34 8.20 -2.92
C ALA A 178 -30.80 6.81 -3.34
N CYS A 179 -30.82 5.82 -2.43
CA CYS A 179 -30.45 4.44 -2.70
C CYS A 179 -31.24 3.51 -1.80
N HIS A 180 -31.74 2.41 -2.34
CA HIS A 180 -32.58 1.42 -1.64
C HIS A 180 -31.80 0.14 -1.29
N ALA A 181 -30.48 0.09 -1.54
CA ALA A 181 -29.63 -1.06 -1.27
C ALA A 181 -29.86 -1.62 0.13
N ARG A 182 -29.95 -2.93 0.24
CA ARG A 182 -30.19 -3.62 1.52
C ARG A 182 -29.01 -3.44 2.47
N THR A 183 -29.30 -3.43 3.76
CA THR A 183 -28.27 -3.52 4.80
C THR A 183 -27.75 -4.95 4.85
N VAL A 184 -26.43 -5.12 4.85
CA VAL A 184 -25.76 -6.44 4.87
C VAL A 184 -25.16 -6.66 6.25
N TYR A 185 -25.45 -7.79 6.88
CA TYR A 185 -24.82 -8.18 8.13
C TYR A 185 -23.39 -8.67 7.89
N GLU A 186 -22.47 -8.30 8.76
CA GLU A 186 -21.06 -8.64 8.61
C GLU A 186 -20.82 -10.15 8.55
N GLU A 187 -21.51 -10.92 9.39
CA GLU A 187 -21.36 -12.38 9.43
C GLU A 187 -21.87 -13.05 8.13
N SER A 188 -23.00 -12.59 7.59
CA SER A 188 -23.50 -13.09 6.30
C SER A 188 -22.55 -12.77 5.16
N LEU A 189 -21.90 -11.59 5.20
CA LEU A 189 -20.89 -11.21 4.22
C LEU A 189 -19.65 -12.08 4.30
N LYS A 190 -19.15 -12.35 5.52
CA LYS A 190 -18.01 -13.23 5.74
C LYS A 190 -18.30 -14.65 5.25
N GLN A 191 -19.48 -15.17 5.58
CA GLN A 191 -19.88 -16.50 5.14
C GLN A 191 -19.94 -16.61 3.62
N ALA A 192 -20.60 -15.65 2.95
CA ALA A 192 -20.65 -15.62 1.48
C ALA A 192 -19.26 -15.52 0.84
N PHE A 193 -18.34 -14.76 1.46
CA PHE A 193 -16.97 -14.66 0.98
C PHE A 193 -16.21 -15.99 1.13
N VAL A 194 -16.34 -16.67 2.28
CA VAL A 194 -15.72 -17.98 2.51
C VAL A 194 -16.28 -19.02 1.56
N GLU A 195 -17.59 -19.02 1.33
CA GLU A 195 -18.23 -19.93 0.36
C GLU A 195 -17.70 -19.69 -1.07
N ALA A 196 -17.61 -18.44 -1.50
CA ALA A 196 -17.03 -18.09 -2.80
C ALA A 196 -15.56 -18.51 -2.91
N LEU A 197 -14.77 -18.28 -1.85
CA LEU A 197 -13.37 -18.70 -1.81
C LEU A 197 -13.23 -20.25 -1.89
N ASN A 198 -14.07 -20.98 -1.15
CA ASN A 198 -14.07 -22.43 -1.19
C ASN A 198 -14.48 -22.98 -2.56
N GLN A 199 -15.40 -22.31 -3.24
CA GLN A 199 -15.76 -22.69 -4.63
C GLN A 199 -14.57 -22.49 -5.57
N LEU A 200 -13.85 -21.37 -5.44
CA LEU A 200 -12.65 -21.09 -6.23
C LEU A 200 -11.52 -22.10 -5.95
N THR A 201 -11.26 -22.41 -4.68
CA THR A 201 -10.21 -23.35 -4.29
C THR A 201 -10.57 -24.81 -4.56
N GLY A 202 -11.85 -25.17 -4.45
CA GLY A 202 -12.35 -26.53 -4.77
C GLY A 202 -12.24 -26.90 -6.25
N SER A 203 -12.17 -25.91 -7.15
CA SER A 203 -11.94 -26.08 -8.59
C SER A 203 -10.52 -25.68 -9.03
N SER A 204 -9.57 -25.69 -8.09
CA SER A 204 -8.21 -25.18 -8.32
C SER A 204 -7.48 -25.84 -9.50
N GLU A 205 -7.66 -27.15 -9.74
CA GLU A 205 -7.05 -27.84 -10.89
C GLU A 205 -7.52 -27.27 -12.23
N THR A 206 -8.81 -26.93 -12.35
CA THR A 206 -9.36 -26.36 -13.58
C THR A 206 -8.85 -24.92 -13.81
N TYR A 207 -8.72 -24.14 -12.75
CA TYR A 207 -8.19 -22.75 -12.87
C TYR A 207 -6.68 -22.74 -13.13
N LEU A 208 -5.93 -23.67 -12.52
CA LEU A 208 -4.50 -23.81 -12.76
C LEU A 208 -4.21 -24.23 -14.19
N SER A 209 -4.99 -25.14 -14.78
CA SER A 209 -4.83 -25.53 -16.19
C SER A 209 -5.10 -24.36 -17.13
N VAL A 210 -6.20 -23.62 -16.94
CA VAL A 210 -6.51 -22.41 -17.74
C VAL A 210 -5.44 -21.33 -17.57
N LEU A 211 -4.91 -21.13 -16.35
CA LEU A 211 -3.83 -20.20 -16.12
C LEU A 211 -2.55 -20.62 -16.84
N GLN A 212 -2.21 -21.91 -16.80
CA GLN A 212 -1.05 -22.46 -17.51
C GLN A 212 -1.19 -22.32 -19.03
N GLU A 213 -2.38 -22.59 -19.59
CA GLU A 213 -2.68 -22.38 -21.02
C GLU A 213 -2.52 -20.90 -21.41
N ASN A 214 -3.13 -19.99 -20.66
CA ASN A 214 -3.01 -18.54 -20.92
C ASN A 214 -1.56 -18.05 -20.80
N MET A 215 -0.81 -18.55 -19.83
CA MET A 215 0.62 -18.20 -19.69
C MET A 215 1.44 -18.74 -20.87
N ALA A 216 1.17 -19.96 -21.33
CA ALA A 216 1.83 -20.54 -22.49
C ALA A 216 1.55 -19.72 -23.77
N GLU A 217 0.30 -19.33 -23.99
CA GLU A 217 -0.07 -18.48 -25.14
C GLU A 217 0.64 -17.10 -25.10
N VAL A 218 0.73 -16.46 -23.94
CA VAL A 218 1.44 -15.17 -23.80
C VAL A 218 2.93 -15.34 -24.06
N ILE A 219 3.55 -16.42 -23.55
CA ILE A 219 4.96 -16.72 -23.79
C ILE A 219 5.22 -16.98 -25.28
N GLU A 220 4.36 -17.75 -25.95
CA GLU A 220 4.47 -17.99 -27.39
C GLU A 220 4.28 -16.69 -28.21
N MET A 221 3.32 -15.84 -27.85
CA MET A 221 3.14 -14.53 -28.46
C MET A 221 4.34 -13.61 -28.30
N GLU A 222 4.93 -13.58 -27.09
CA GLU A 222 6.14 -12.79 -26.85
C GLU A 222 7.35 -13.36 -27.60
N GLN A 223 7.51 -14.67 -27.64
CA GLN A 223 8.60 -15.31 -28.40
C GLN A 223 8.48 -15.09 -29.90
N SER A 224 7.27 -15.08 -30.46
CA SER A 224 7.03 -14.80 -31.88
C SER A 224 7.30 -13.32 -32.26
N ASN A 225 7.23 -12.41 -31.28
CA ASN A 225 7.50 -10.98 -31.49
C ASN A 225 8.95 -10.56 -31.15
N LEU A 226 9.78 -11.49 -30.69
CA LEU A 226 11.19 -11.21 -30.41
C LEU A 226 11.98 -11.07 -31.72
N PRO A 227 12.81 -10.01 -31.89
CA PRO A 227 13.72 -9.90 -33.02
C PRO A 227 14.59 -11.16 -33.12
N GLU A 228 14.79 -11.66 -34.34
CA GLU A 228 15.54 -12.91 -34.61
C GLU A 228 16.92 -12.99 -33.93
N GLU A 229 17.52 -11.85 -33.67
CA GLU A 229 18.82 -11.73 -33.02
C GLU A 229 18.77 -12.11 -31.50
N ILE A 230 17.66 -11.80 -30.85
CA ILE A 230 17.42 -12.14 -29.42
C ILE A 230 17.07 -13.63 -29.32
N GLN A 231 16.30 -14.14 -30.26
CA GLN A 231 15.94 -15.57 -30.34
C GLN A 231 17.20 -16.45 -30.46
N ARG A 232 18.13 -16.08 -31.33
CA ARG A 232 19.44 -16.78 -31.48
C ARG A 232 20.29 -16.74 -30.20
N LYS A 233 20.26 -15.63 -29.47
CA LYS A 233 20.97 -15.52 -28.17
C LYS A 233 20.35 -16.39 -27.08
N LEU A 234 19.00 -16.48 -27.05
CA LEU A 234 18.28 -17.37 -26.14
C LEU A 234 18.56 -18.84 -26.43
N ASP A 235 18.54 -19.26 -27.68
CA ASP A 235 18.86 -20.64 -28.09
C ASP A 235 20.30 -21.05 -27.72
N VAL A 236 21.24 -20.12 -27.84
CA VAL A 236 22.64 -20.36 -27.44
C VAL A 236 22.78 -20.50 -25.92
N LEU A 237 22.02 -19.71 -25.15
CA LEU A 237 22.03 -19.79 -23.68
C LEU A 237 21.32 -21.05 -23.17
N GLN A 238 20.22 -21.45 -23.78
CA GLN A 238 19.52 -22.71 -23.44
C GLN A 238 20.36 -23.95 -23.73
N LYS A 239 21.11 -23.97 -24.83
CA LYS A 239 22.07 -25.06 -25.15
C LYS A 239 23.28 -25.13 -24.21
N LYS A 240 23.55 -24.10 -23.43
CA LYS A 240 24.63 -24.09 -22.40
C LYS A 240 24.15 -24.54 -21.04
N LEU A 241 22.84 -24.67 -20.83
CA LEU A 241 22.20 -25.07 -19.58
C LEU A 241 21.82 -26.55 -19.52
N ILE A 242 21.95 -27.27 -20.65
CA ILE A 242 21.84 -28.72 -20.78
C ILE A 242 23.25 -29.33 -20.86
#